data_c4306c93e0dfefa2f1376bf2ce3d440b
#
_entry.id   c4306c93e0dfefa2f1376bf2ce3d440b
#
_cell.length_a   1.000
_cell.length_b   1.000
_cell.length_c   1.000
_cell.angle_alpha   90.00
_cell.angle_beta   90.00
_cell.angle_gamma   90.00
#
_symmetry.space_group_name_H-M   'P 1'
#
loop_
_entity.id
_entity.type
_entity.pdbx_description
1 polymer ?
#
loop_
_entity_poly.entity_id
_entity_poly.type
_entity_poly.pdbx_seq_one_letter_code
_entity_poly.pdbx_strand_id
1 'polypeptide(L)'
;MHELGTIHYVIDTVEKLAVENQLSKIASVTLEVGEVSGIIPHFLSDYWEYAKKKTTYLQEAELKIETIHAVTYCQSCGKTYPTVQYAKICPYCQSDNTFLVTGNEYVIKEIEAM
;
A
#
# COMPACT_ATOMS: atom_id res chain seq x y z
N MET A 1 4.94 10.02 10.56
CA MET A 1 6.14 9.20 10.64
C MET A 1 5.92 7.75 10.25
N HIS A 2 4.66 7.39 10.00
CA HIS A 2 4.34 6.05 9.52
C HIS A 2 5.02 5.73 8.21
N GLU A 3 5.08 6.71 7.31
CA GLU A 3 5.63 6.51 5.97
C GLU A 3 7.11 6.15 5.99
N LEU A 4 7.88 6.75 6.88
CA LEU A 4 9.31 6.46 6.96
C LEU A 4 9.54 5.01 7.42
N GLY A 5 8.86 4.58 8.49
CA GLY A 5 8.96 3.21 8.98
C GLY A 5 8.47 2.19 7.97
N THR A 6 7.38 2.49 7.28
CA THR A 6 6.82 1.58 6.26
C THR A 6 7.73 1.47 5.05
N ILE A 7 8.40 2.55 4.64
CA ILE A 7 9.37 2.50 3.55
C ILE A 7 10.59 1.67 3.94
N HIS A 8 11.08 1.81 5.16
CA HIS A 8 12.21 0.97 5.62
C HIS A 8 11.85 -0.50 5.60
N TYR A 9 10.62 -0.85 5.99
CA TYR A 9 10.16 -2.23 5.95
C TYR A 9 10.20 -2.77 4.51
N VAL A 10 9.72 -1.98 3.54
CA VAL A 10 9.72 -2.38 2.14
C VAL A 10 11.14 -2.54 1.62
N ILE A 11 12.00 -1.56 1.89
CA ILE A 11 13.39 -1.60 1.45
C ILE A 11 14.12 -2.82 2.00
N ASP A 12 14.01 -3.06 3.30
CA ASP A 12 14.67 -4.21 3.93
C ASP A 12 14.16 -5.52 3.35
N THR A 13 12.85 -5.64 3.15
CA THR A 13 12.25 -6.83 2.58
C THR A 13 12.73 -7.10 1.16
N VAL A 14 12.76 -6.06 0.32
CA VAL A 14 13.14 -6.20 -1.08
C VAL A 14 14.64 -6.46 -1.22
N GLU A 15 15.47 -5.78 -0.42
CA GLU A 15 16.91 -6.03 -0.42
C GLU A 15 17.22 -7.47 -0.02
N LYS A 16 16.52 -7.99 0.98
CA LYS A 16 16.68 -9.38 1.41
C LYS A 16 16.28 -10.34 0.29
N LEU A 17 15.18 -10.08 -0.39
CA LEU A 17 14.74 -10.89 -1.52
C LEU A 17 15.75 -10.86 -2.66
N ALA A 18 16.36 -9.70 -2.91
CA ALA A 18 17.40 -9.58 -3.94
C ALA A 18 18.60 -10.47 -3.64
N VAL A 19 19.04 -10.48 -2.38
CA VAL A 19 20.14 -11.34 -1.95
C VAL A 19 19.77 -12.81 -2.10
N GLU A 20 18.60 -13.20 -1.60
CA GLU A 20 18.16 -14.59 -1.62
C GLU A 20 18.00 -15.14 -3.04
N ASN A 21 17.60 -14.29 -3.98
CA ASN A 21 17.35 -14.68 -5.36
C ASN A 21 18.51 -14.31 -6.30
N GLN A 22 19.61 -13.85 -5.74
CA GLN A 22 20.84 -13.54 -6.49
C GLN A 22 20.60 -12.52 -7.61
N LEU A 23 19.80 -11.50 -7.32
CA LEU A 23 19.50 -10.44 -8.28
C LEU A 23 20.65 -9.42 -8.29
N SER A 24 20.87 -8.80 -9.46
CA SER A 24 21.88 -7.75 -9.60
C SER A 24 21.33 -6.40 -9.20
N LYS A 25 20.16 -6.08 -9.72
CA LYS A 25 19.46 -4.81 -9.49
C LYS A 25 17.97 -5.03 -9.58
N ILE A 26 17.22 -4.10 -8.99
CA ILE A 26 15.76 -4.11 -9.07
C ILE A 26 15.32 -2.89 -9.86
N ALA A 27 14.46 -3.09 -10.84
CA ALA A 27 13.96 -2.05 -11.73
C ALA A 27 12.79 -1.29 -11.11
N SER A 28 11.89 -2.00 -10.43
CA SER A 28 10.73 -1.37 -9.82
C SER A 28 10.17 -2.20 -8.69
N VAL A 29 9.45 -1.52 -7.80
CA VAL A 29 8.68 -2.14 -6.72
C VAL A 29 7.28 -1.54 -6.77
N THR A 30 6.26 -2.38 -6.82
CA THR A 30 4.87 -1.95 -6.83
C THR A 30 4.22 -2.25 -5.49
N LEU A 31 3.64 -1.23 -4.87
CA LEU A 31 2.91 -1.36 -3.62
C LEU A 31 1.43 -1.17 -3.83
N GLU A 32 0.62 -1.95 -3.13
CA GLU A 32 -0.81 -1.68 -3.01
C GLU A 32 -1.04 -0.94 -1.71
N VAL A 33 -1.62 0.25 -1.79
CA VAL A 33 -1.85 1.11 -0.62
C VAL A 33 -3.34 1.40 -0.54
N GLY A 34 -3.96 0.99 0.56
CA GLY A 34 -5.39 1.18 0.75
C GLY A 34 -5.75 2.63 0.99
N GLU A 35 -6.89 3.03 0.46
CA GLU A 35 -7.41 4.40 0.53
C GLU A 35 -7.58 4.88 1.96
N VAL A 36 -7.90 3.97 2.89
CA VAL A 36 -8.08 4.31 4.31
C VAL A 36 -7.00 3.70 5.21
N SER A 37 -5.85 3.36 4.64
CA SER A 37 -4.74 2.78 5.39
C SER A 37 -4.05 3.79 6.32
N GLY A 38 -4.29 5.07 6.11
CA GLY A 38 -3.58 6.11 6.85
C GLY A 38 -2.23 6.47 6.25
N ILE A 39 -1.85 5.81 5.16
CA ILE A 39 -0.58 6.04 4.50
C ILE A 39 -0.79 6.98 3.31
N ILE A 40 0.03 8.02 3.25
CA ILE A 40 -0.09 9.04 2.19
C ILE A 40 0.92 8.74 1.09
N PRO A 41 0.46 8.36 -0.13
CA PRO A 41 1.36 7.95 -1.21
C PRO A 41 2.43 8.98 -1.56
N HIS A 42 2.12 10.26 -1.51
CA HIS A 42 3.07 11.32 -1.80
C HIS A 42 4.28 11.24 -0.86
N PHE A 43 4.05 10.99 0.43
CA PHE A 43 5.14 10.86 1.40
C PHE A 43 5.96 9.59 1.17
N LEU A 44 5.30 8.50 0.75
CA LEU A 44 6.03 7.29 0.40
C LEU A 44 7.01 7.55 -0.73
N SER A 45 6.55 8.24 -1.78
CA SER A 45 7.38 8.55 -2.95
C SER A 45 8.58 9.43 -2.57
N ASP A 46 8.36 10.42 -1.72
CA ASP A 46 9.43 11.31 -1.27
C ASP A 46 10.48 10.56 -0.46
N TYR A 47 10.05 9.75 0.50
CA TYR A 47 10.99 8.97 1.32
C TYR A 47 11.71 7.91 0.49
N TRP A 48 11.04 7.35 -0.51
CA TRP A 48 11.65 6.35 -1.39
C TRP A 48 12.87 6.94 -2.13
N GLU A 49 12.70 8.13 -2.71
CA GLU A 49 13.77 8.78 -3.46
C GLU A 49 14.98 9.07 -2.58
N TYR A 50 14.75 9.38 -1.32
CA TYR A 50 15.82 9.61 -0.35
C TYR A 50 16.47 8.31 0.10
N ALA A 51 15.64 7.34 0.50
CA ALA A 51 16.11 6.11 1.13
C ALA A 51 16.80 5.17 0.15
N LYS A 52 16.33 5.10 -1.11
CA LYS A 52 16.89 4.16 -2.08
C LYS A 52 18.35 4.43 -2.39
N LYS A 53 18.80 5.66 -2.22
CA LYS A 53 20.20 6.03 -2.49
C LYS A 53 21.18 5.34 -1.56
N LYS A 54 20.71 4.87 -0.43
CA LYS A 54 21.53 4.19 0.58
C LYS A 54 21.48 2.67 0.46
N THR A 55 20.83 2.15 -0.57
CA THR A 55 20.65 0.72 -0.76
C THR A 55 21.65 0.15 -1.75
N THR A 56 21.72 -1.16 -1.80
CA THR A 56 22.59 -1.86 -2.75
C THR A 56 21.87 -2.14 -4.07
N TYR A 57 20.62 -2.58 -4.01
CA TYR A 57 19.90 -3.08 -5.18
C TYR A 57 18.84 -2.15 -5.71
N LEU A 58 18.47 -1.12 -4.95
CA LEU A 58 17.32 -0.27 -5.25
C LEU A 58 17.68 1.14 -5.72
N GLN A 59 18.96 1.43 -5.97
CA GLN A 59 19.37 2.79 -6.28
C GLN A 59 18.68 3.38 -7.51
N GLU A 60 18.34 2.52 -8.48
CA GLU A 60 17.68 2.96 -9.71
C GLU A 60 16.23 2.47 -9.79
N ALA A 61 15.73 1.89 -8.70
CA ALA A 61 14.39 1.31 -8.70
C ALA A 61 13.31 2.38 -8.62
N GLU A 62 12.27 2.19 -9.42
CA GLU A 62 11.08 3.05 -9.42
C GLU A 62 10.07 2.50 -8.42
N LEU A 63 9.46 3.38 -7.64
CA LEU A 63 8.36 2.99 -6.77
C LEU A 63 7.04 3.26 -7.49
N LYS A 64 6.24 2.22 -7.66
CA LYS A 64 4.90 2.33 -8.25
C LYS A 64 3.87 2.09 -7.15
N ILE A 65 2.88 2.94 -7.07
CA ILE A 65 1.85 2.83 -6.04
C ILE A 65 0.49 2.67 -6.70
N GLU A 66 -0.21 1.58 -6.34
CA GLU A 66 -1.58 1.35 -6.75
C GLU A 66 -2.47 1.60 -5.54
N THR A 67 -3.43 2.50 -5.71
CA THR A 67 -4.38 2.81 -4.65
C THR A 67 -5.53 1.82 -4.69
N ILE A 68 -5.82 1.19 -3.55
CA ILE A 68 -6.93 0.27 -3.42
C ILE A 68 -8.09 1.02 -2.80
N HIS A 69 -9.19 1.16 -3.54
CA HIS A 69 -10.36 1.89 -3.06
C HIS A 69 -10.99 1.22 -1.85
N ALA A 70 -11.43 2.01 -0.91
CA ALA A 70 -12.06 1.49 0.31
C ALA A 70 -13.52 1.18 0.04
N VAL A 71 -13.92 -0.04 0.41
CA VAL A 71 -15.29 -0.53 0.26
C VAL A 71 -15.73 -1.12 1.60
N THR A 72 -16.94 -0.74 2.03
CA THR A 72 -17.54 -1.24 3.26
C THR A 72 -18.77 -2.08 2.92
N TYR A 73 -18.97 -3.15 3.69
CA TYR A 73 -20.12 -4.06 3.55
C TYR A 73 -21.09 -3.83 4.70
N CYS A 74 -22.39 -3.71 4.38
CA CYS A 74 -23.43 -3.60 5.37
C CYS A 74 -24.04 -4.98 5.63
N GLN A 75 -23.94 -5.43 6.87
CA GLN A 75 -24.50 -6.74 7.25
C GLN A 75 -26.02 -6.72 7.35
N SER A 76 -26.61 -5.54 7.51
CA SER A 76 -28.07 -5.42 7.65
C SER A 76 -28.80 -5.56 6.32
N CYS A 77 -28.28 -4.94 5.25
CA CYS A 77 -28.93 -5.00 3.93
C CYS A 77 -28.14 -5.77 2.88
N GLY A 78 -26.89 -6.15 3.17
CA GLY A 78 -26.08 -6.96 2.27
C GLY A 78 -25.47 -6.21 1.10
N LYS A 79 -25.45 -4.88 1.13
CA LYS A 79 -24.89 -4.07 0.06
C LYS A 79 -23.52 -3.54 0.44
N THR A 80 -22.70 -3.24 -0.58
CA THR A 80 -21.42 -2.57 -0.39
C THR A 80 -21.53 -1.12 -0.83
N TYR A 81 -20.63 -0.29 -0.29
CA TYR A 81 -20.63 1.13 -0.64
C TYR A 81 -19.22 1.72 -0.44
N PRO A 82 -18.93 2.89 -1.06
CA PRO A 82 -17.61 3.55 -0.89
C PRO A 82 -17.45 4.07 0.54
N THR A 83 -16.41 3.59 1.21
CA THR A 83 -16.14 3.93 2.60
C THR A 83 -15.86 5.41 2.81
N VAL A 84 -15.12 6.03 1.90
CA VAL A 84 -14.68 7.42 2.06
C VAL A 84 -15.88 8.37 2.13
N GLN A 85 -16.96 8.08 1.38
CA GLN A 85 -18.14 8.94 1.37
C GLN A 85 -19.05 8.77 2.58
N TYR A 86 -19.20 7.53 3.07
CA TYR A 86 -20.25 7.21 4.03
C TYR A 86 -19.75 6.64 5.35
N ALA A 87 -18.46 6.32 5.44
CA ALA A 87 -17.83 5.78 6.64
C ALA A 87 -18.56 4.52 7.13
N LYS A 88 -19.03 4.52 8.37
CA LYS A 88 -19.62 3.32 8.97
C LYS A 88 -21.13 3.24 8.83
N ILE A 89 -21.77 4.26 8.27
CA ILE A 89 -23.23 4.32 8.16
C ILE A 89 -23.64 3.99 6.74
N CYS A 90 -24.39 2.91 6.57
CA CYS A 90 -24.86 2.48 5.26
C CYS A 90 -25.80 3.53 4.65
N PRO A 91 -25.50 3.99 3.42
CA PRO A 91 -26.36 4.99 2.76
C PRO A 91 -27.70 4.41 2.31
N TYR A 92 -27.84 3.10 2.26
CA TYR A 92 -29.05 2.45 1.78
C TYR A 92 -30.05 2.16 2.89
N CYS A 93 -29.59 1.76 4.08
CA CYS A 93 -30.49 1.37 5.18
C CYS A 93 -30.18 2.06 6.50
N GLN A 94 -29.17 2.94 6.56
CA GLN A 94 -28.80 3.73 7.73
C GLN A 94 -28.27 2.90 8.91
N SER A 95 -27.93 1.65 8.68
CA SER A 95 -27.36 0.80 9.73
C SER A 95 -25.90 1.13 9.97
N ASP A 96 -25.43 0.93 11.21
CA ASP A 96 -24.00 1.01 11.54
C ASP A 96 -23.38 -0.38 11.69
N ASN A 97 -24.12 -1.43 11.38
CA ASN A 97 -23.62 -2.81 11.44
C ASN A 97 -22.85 -3.13 10.15
N THR A 98 -21.67 -2.53 10.05
CA THR A 98 -20.86 -2.54 8.82
C THR A 98 -19.43 -2.90 9.13
N PHE A 99 -18.70 -3.39 8.11
CA PHE A 99 -17.25 -3.62 8.25
C PHE A 99 -16.54 -3.34 6.93
N LEU A 100 -15.27 -2.97 7.05
CA LEU A 100 -14.42 -2.66 5.90
C LEU A 100 -14.05 -3.95 5.17
N VAL A 101 -14.25 -3.97 3.86
CA VAL A 101 -13.87 -5.11 3.01
C VAL A 101 -12.48 -4.91 2.41
N THR A 102 -12.24 -3.76 1.81
CA THR A 102 -10.97 -3.40 1.19
C THR A 102 -10.63 -1.94 1.51
N GLY A 103 -9.37 -1.58 1.32
CA GLY A 103 -8.95 -0.19 1.46
C GLY A 103 -7.98 0.06 2.59
N ASN A 104 -7.59 -0.98 3.32
CA ASN A 104 -6.63 -0.86 4.43
C ASN A 104 -5.32 -1.58 4.14
N GLU A 105 -5.06 -1.90 2.88
CA GLU A 105 -3.90 -2.67 2.49
C GLU A 105 -2.61 -1.84 2.51
N TYR A 106 -1.51 -2.53 2.78
CA TYR A 106 -0.17 -2.00 2.55
C TYR A 106 0.71 -3.21 2.27
N VAL A 107 0.79 -3.60 0.98
CA VAL A 107 1.48 -4.82 0.57
C VAL A 107 2.35 -4.59 -0.64
N ILE A 108 3.43 -5.37 -0.73
CA ILE A 108 4.30 -5.38 -1.91
C ILE A 108 3.62 -6.32 -2.90
N LYS A 109 3.13 -5.74 -3.99
CA LYS A 109 2.43 -6.51 -5.02
C LYS A 109 3.38 -7.19 -5.99
N GLU A 110 4.42 -6.47 -6.39
CA GLU A 110 5.29 -6.94 -7.46
C GLU A 110 6.67 -6.30 -7.35
N ILE A 111 7.68 -7.06 -7.71
CA ILE A 111 9.06 -6.60 -7.79
C ILE A 111 9.57 -7.00 -9.16
N GLU A 112 10.06 -6.02 -9.94
CA GLU A 112 10.66 -6.29 -11.24
C GLU A 112 12.17 -6.21 -11.14
N ALA A 113 12.85 -7.30 -11.52
CA ALA A 113 14.31 -7.35 -11.54
C ALA A 113 14.83 -6.82 -12.87
N MET A 114 16.05 -6.33 -12.86
CA MET A 114 16.73 -5.90 -14.08
C MET A 114 17.62 -7.00 -14.62
#